data_61f49a575ce79c64b6f86d721f3e550b
#
_entry.id   61f49a575ce79c64b6f86d721f3e550b
#
_cell.length_a   1.000
_cell.length_b   1.000
_cell.length_c   1.000
_cell.angle_alpha   90.00
_cell.angle_beta   90.00
_cell.angle_gamma   90.00
#
_symmetry.space_group_name_H-M   'P 1'
#
loop_
_entity.id
_entity.type
_entity.pdbx_description
1 polymer ?
#
loop_
_entity_poly.entity_id
_entity_poly.type
_entity_poly.pdbx_seq_one_letter_code
_entity_poly.pdbx_strand_id
1 'polypeptide(L)'
;MKYGRTFNFSAGPAMMPEPVLEEIRDEMMNYRGSGMCVMEMSHRSPVFQQIIDEAEQDLRDLMGIPDNYKVLFIQGGATLQFSMIPMNLMKNGKAVYIETGAWSKKAIAEAKKVGEVVVAASSKDKNYTYVPDCSDLDIPEDTDYVYICENETIHGVTWNELPNTKGHTLVSDQSSMFLSKPCNVSDYGMIYAGVQKNVGPAGMIVAIIREDLIRDDLKDLPIYLQYSTHAGAGSMYNTPNCWAIYCCGKVFKYLKSIGGLEEMHKRNLDKAKVFYDFLDSSKMFKGTVEPEFRSLMNIPFVTESAELDKEVVAATKAAGYDNLKGHKSVGGLRASIYNAMPKEGVEALVEFLKNFEANYGK
;
A
#
# COMPACT_ATOMS: atom_id res chain seq x y z
N MET A 1 -15.33 -15.04 12.78
CA MET A 1 -15.68 -14.41 11.47
C MET A 1 -16.77 -15.22 10.78
N LYS A 2 -17.65 -14.56 10.03
CA LYS A 2 -18.67 -15.17 9.19
C LYS A 2 -18.01 -16.08 8.13
N TYR A 3 -18.70 -17.08 7.65
CA TYR A 3 -18.18 -18.05 6.65
C TYR A 3 -16.94 -18.87 7.04
N GLY A 4 -16.60 -18.97 8.32
CA GLY A 4 -15.41 -19.71 8.78
C GLY A 4 -14.08 -19.11 8.29
N ARG A 5 -14.04 -17.82 7.95
CA ARG A 5 -12.83 -17.15 7.49
C ARG A 5 -11.79 -17.03 8.60
N THR A 6 -10.53 -17.21 8.26
CA THR A 6 -9.39 -17.04 9.14
C THR A 6 -9.01 -15.55 9.28
N PHE A 7 -8.49 -15.14 10.42
CA PHE A 7 -7.83 -13.85 10.57
C PHE A 7 -6.47 -13.90 9.84
N ASN A 8 -6.44 -13.32 8.65
CA ASN A 8 -5.26 -13.29 7.80
C ASN A 8 -4.44 -12.02 8.03
N PHE A 9 -3.28 -12.15 8.67
CA PHE A 9 -2.35 -11.06 8.94
C PHE A 9 -1.28 -10.89 7.84
N SER A 10 -1.55 -11.38 6.63
CA SER A 10 -0.62 -11.27 5.50
C SER A 10 -0.31 -9.82 5.15
N ALA A 11 0.94 -9.57 4.80
CA ALA A 11 1.39 -8.27 4.30
C ALA A 11 0.98 -7.97 2.84
N GLY A 12 0.27 -8.88 2.22
CA GLY A 12 -0.27 -8.79 0.85
C GLY A 12 -0.01 -10.08 0.06
N PRO A 13 -1.04 -10.62 -0.64
CA PRO A 13 -2.44 -10.17 -0.59
C PRO A 13 -3.06 -10.21 0.80
N ALA A 14 -3.85 -9.18 1.12
CA ALA A 14 -4.45 -9.02 2.43
C ALA A 14 -5.95 -9.39 2.44
N MET A 15 -6.56 -9.28 3.61
CA MET A 15 -8.01 -9.42 3.74
C MET A 15 -8.74 -8.37 2.90
N MET A 16 -9.93 -8.74 2.40
CA MET A 16 -10.90 -7.81 1.84
C MET A 16 -12.09 -7.66 2.79
N PRO A 17 -12.77 -6.50 2.79
CA PRO A 17 -13.95 -6.29 3.63
C PRO A 17 -15.02 -7.34 3.33
N GLU A 18 -15.60 -7.94 4.37
CA GLU A 18 -16.60 -9.02 4.20
C GLU A 18 -17.85 -8.54 3.45
N PRO A 19 -18.41 -7.34 3.71
CA PRO A 19 -19.52 -6.82 2.93
C PRO A 19 -19.21 -6.67 1.43
N VAL A 20 -17.98 -6.30 1.08
CA VAL A 20 -17.53 -6.22 -0.31
C VAL A 20 -17.49 -7.59 -0.98
N LEU A 21 -16.97 -8.61 -0.26
CA LEU A 21 -16.95 -9.98 -0.77
C LEU A 21 -18.36 -10.57 -0.95
N GLU A 22 -19.30 -10.21 -0.07
CA GLU A 22 -20.70 -10.60 -0.21
C GLU A 22 -21.35 -9.98 -1.46
N GLU A 23 -21.14 -8.68 -1.70
CA GLU A 23 -21.63 -8.00 -2.90
C GLU A 23 -21.02 -8.61 -4.17
N ILE A 24 -19.70 -8.85 -4.17
CA ILE A 24 -19.00 -9.51 -5.28
C ILE A 24 -19.57 -10.92 -5.55
N ARG A 25 -19.82 -11.71 -4.51
CA ARG A 25 -20.42 -13.05 -4.62
C ARG A 25 -21.80 -12.99 -5.27
N ASP A 26 -22.62 -12.04 -4.84
CA ASP A 26 -23.99 -11.93 -5.32
C ASP A 26 -24.06 -11.45 -6.77
N GLU A 27 -23.08 -10.67 -7.22
CA GLU A 27 -22.92 -10.22 -8.62
C GLU A 27 -22.10 -11.17 -9.50
N MET A 28 -21.50 -12.24 -8.93
CA MET A 28 -20.49 -13.08 -9.60
C MET A 28 -20.96 -13.65 -10.93
N MET A 29 -22.17 -14.18 -11.00
CA MET A 29 -22.68 -14.83 -12.21
C MET A 29 -23.42 -13.88 -13.16
N ASN A 30 -23.90 -12.75 -12.67
CA ASN A 30 -24.69 -11.82 -13.45
C ASN A 30 -24.60 -10.40 -12.87
N TYR A 31 -23.57 -9.68 -13.30
CA TYR A 31 -23.36 -8.30 -12.84
C TYR A 31 -24.52 -7.40 -13.26
N ARG A 32 -25.27 -6.90 -12.27
CA ARG A 32 -26.39 -5.93 -12.44
C ARG A 32 -27.34 -6.28 -13.60
N GLY A 33 -27.58 -7.56 -13.85
CA GLY A 33 -28.49 -8.01 -14.92
C GLY A 33 -27.89 -8.00 -16.33
N SER A 34 -26.59 -7.82 -16.48
CA SER A 34 -25.88 -7.83 -17.78
C SER A 34 -25.84 -9.20 -18.44
N GLY A 35 -26.17 -10.27 -17.69
CA GLY A 35 -26.07 -11.66 -18.15
C GLY A 35 -24.63 -12.22 -18.14
N MET A 36 -23.66 -11.46 -17.60
CA MET A 36 -22.24 -11.84 -17.62
C MET A 36 -21.57 -11.58 -16.27
N CYS A 37 -20.56 -12.42 -15.97
CA CYS A 37 -19.55 -12.11 -14.96
C CYS A 37 -18.63 -10.98 -15.47
N VAL A 38 -18.13 -10.14 -14.56
CA VAL A 38 -17.16 -9.06 -14.90
C VAL A 38 -15.88 -9.64 -15.52
N MET A 39 -15.47 -10.86 -15.13
CA MET A 39 -14.24 -11.51 -15.67
C MET A 39 -14.34 -11.88 -17.17
N GLU A 40 -15.52 -12.07 -17.71
CA GLU A 40 -15.76 -12.42 -19.14
C GLU A 40 -16.27 -11.24 -19.97
N MET A 41 -16.47 -10.08 -19.31
CA MET A 41 -17.04 -8.90 -19.93
C MET A 41 -16.02 -8.19 -20.83
N SER A 42 -16.42 -7.79 -22.03
CA SER A 42 -15.58 -6.95 -22.87
C SER A 42 -15.32 -5.59 -22.20
N HIS A 43 -14.05 -5.22 -22.06
CA HIS A 43 -13.66 -3.91 -21.53
C HIS A 43 -14.11 -2.73 -22.42
N ARG A 44 -14.56 -3.01 -23.64
CA ARG A 44 -15.12 -1.99 -24.58
C ARG A 44 -16.64 -1.92 -24.52
N SER A 45 -17.27 -2.69 -23.63
CA SER A 45 -18.71 -2.63 -23.45
C SER A 45 -19.11 -1.40 -22.63
N PRO A 46 -20.31 -0.83 -22.85
CA PRO A 46 -20.81 0.27 -22.02
C PRO A 46 -20.92 -0.10 -20.54
N VAL A 47 -21.16 -1.38 -20.24
CA VAL A 47 -21.25 -1.88 -18.86
C VAL A 47 -19.91 -1.81 -18.16
N PHE A 48 -18.80 -2.19 -18.84
CA PHE A 48 -17.48 -2.10 -18.24
C PHE A 48 -17.02 -0.63 -18.15
N GLN A 49 -17.35 0.20 -19.15
CA GLN A 49 -17.08 1.63 -19.07
C GLN A 49 -17.68 2.24 -17.79
N GLN A 50 -18.92 1.88 -17.45
CA GLN A 50 -19.54 2.32 -16.20
C GLN A 50 -18.78 1.82 -14.97
N ILE A 51 -18.24 0.58 -14.97
CA ILE A 51 -17.48 0.03 -13.85
C ILE A 51 -16.22 0.88 -13.59
N ILE A 52 -15.44 1.18 -14.63
CA ILE A 52 -14.20 1.93 -14.48
C ILE A 52 -14.47 3.39 -14.13
N ASP A 53 -15.49 4.00 -14.71
CA ASP A 53 -15.89 5.39 -14.43
C ASP A 53 -16.36 5.53 -12.97
N GLU A 54 -17.21 4.61 -12.49
CA GLU A 54 -17.64 4.58 -11.08
C GLU A 54 -16.44 4.39 -10.14
N ALA A 55 -15.50 3.50 -10.48
CA ALA A 55 -14.31 3.26 -9.67
C ALA A 55 -13.40 4.50 -9.60
N GLU A 56 -13.16 5.17 -10.73
CA GLU A 56 -12.38 6.41 -10.76
C GLU A 56 -13.07 7.51 -9.96
N GLN A 57 -14.38 7.71 -10.16
CA GLN A 57 -15.13 8.77 -9.46
C GLN A 57 -15.14 8.53 -7.95
N ASP A 58 -15.39 7.30 -7.51
CA ASP A 58 -15.39 6.97 -6.08
C ASP A 58 -14.02 7.20 -5.43
N LEU A 59 -12.94 6.93 -6.16
CA LEU A 59 -11.58 7.21 -5.67
C LEU A 59 -11.30 8.72 -5.62
N ARG A 60 -11.75 9.48 -6.65
CA ARG A 60 -11.63 10.94 -6.67
C ARG A 60 -12.36 11.57 -5.48
N ASP A 61 -13.57 11.11 -5.22
CA ASP A 61 -14.38 11.60 -4.09
C ASP A 61 -13.72 11.29 -2.73
N LEU A 62 -13.18 10.07 -2.56
CA LEU A 62 -12.52 9.65 -1.32
C LEU A 62 -11.28 10.45 -0.97
N MET A 63 -10.46 10.77 -1.97
CA MET A 63 -9.17 11.42 -1.77
C MET A 63 -9.19 12.92 -2.08
N GLY A 64 -10.30 13.46 -2.59
CA GLY A 64 -10.36 14.85 -3.06
C GLY A 64 -9.38 15.12 -4.21
N ILE A 65 -9.28 14.19 -5.19
CA ILE A 65 -8.30 14.29 -6.27
C ILE A 65 -8.65 15.47 -7.19
N PRO A 66 -7.76 16.46 -7.37
CA PRO A 66 -7.99 17.58 -8.27
C PRO A 66 -8.12 17.17 -9.75
N ASP A 67 -8.82 17.98 -10.54
CA ASP A 67 -9.07 17.68 -11.96
C ASP A 67 -7.80 17.60 -12.83
N ASN A 68 -6.72 18.29 -12.41
CA ASN A 68 -5.44 18.27 -13.09
C ASN A 68 -4.58 17.03 -12.75
N TYR A 69 -5.19 15.97 -12.18
CA TYR A 69 -4.56 14.67 -11.97
C TYR A 69 -5.28 13.60 -12.78
N LYS A 70 -4.52 12.69 -13.37
CA LYS A 70 -5.03 11.45 -13.96
C LYS A 70 -5.02 10.32 -12.94
N VAL A 71 -6.09 9.55 -12.91
CA VAL A 71 -6.18 8.28 -12.18
C VAL A 71 -5.98 7.16 -13.18
N LEU A 72 -4.98 6.33 -12.96
CA LEU A 72 -4.61 5.25 -13.87
C LEU A 72 -4.68 3.90 -13.16
N PHE A 73 -5.35 2.94 -13.79
CA PHE A 73 -5.39 1.54 -13.37
C PHE A 73 -4.45 0.74 -14.26
N ILE A 74 -3.24 0.44 -13.77
CA ILE A 74 -2.17 -0.16 -14.58
C ILE A 74 -1.93 -1.60 -14.15
N GLN A 75 -1.89 -2.53 -15.11
CA GLN A 75 -1.58 -3.93 -14.86
C GLN A 75 -0.14 -4.09 -14.35
N GLY A 76 0.09 -5.12 -13.54
CA GLY A 76 1.36 -5.36 -12.87
C GLY A 76 1.29 -5.01 -11.38
N GLY A 77 2.42 -4.99 -10.72
CA GLY A 77 2.55 -4.63 -9.30
C GLY A 77 3.37 -3.37 -9.10
N ALA A 78 3.46 -2.91 -7.85
CA ALA A 78 4.28 -1.76 -7.47
C ALA A 78 5.75 -1.89 -7.93
N THR A 79 6.27 -3.12 -8.04
CA THR A 79 7.64 -3.36 -8.53
C THR A 79 7.84 -2.87 -9.97
N LEU A 80 6.82 -2.93 -10.82
CA LEU A 80 6.91 -2.38 -12.18
C LEU A 80 7.05 -0.85 -12.14
N GLN A 81 6.43 -0.19 -11.17
CA GLN A 81 6.51 1.26 -11.01
C GLN A 81 7.92 1.73 -10.62
N PHE A 82 8.69 0.90 -9.93
CA PHE A 82 10.11 1.23 -9.64
C PHE A 82 10.93 1.49 -10.90
N SER A 83 10.54 0.86 -12.02
CA SER A 83 11.15 1.09 -13.33
C SER A 83 10.40 2.15 -14.15
N MET A 84 9.05 2.09 -14.18
CA MET A 84 8.25 3.03 -14.99
C MET A 84 8.41 4.48 -14.54
N ILE A 85 8.45 4.73 -13.23
CA ILE A 85 8.60 6.10 -12.69
C ILE A 85 9.87 6.77 -13.23
N PRO A 86 11.07 6.24 -13.03
CA PRO A 86 12.26 6.89 -13.55
C PRO A 86 12.28 6.96 -15.09
N MET A 87 11.77 5.94 -15.80
CA MET A 87 11.67 5.96 -17.27
C MET A 87 10.77 7.08 -17.81
N ASN A 88 9.73 7.45 -17.06
CA ASN A 88 8.79 8.50 -17.47
C ASN A 88 9.13 9.88 -16.91
N LEU A 89 9.63 9.97 -15.68
CA LEU A 89 9.75 11.23 -14.96
C LEU A 89 11.16 11.82 -14.95
N MET A 90 12.23 11.03 -15.17
CA MET A 90 13.60 11.55 -15.22
C MET A 90 13.85 12.28 -16.56
N LYS A 91 13.48 13.56 -16.63
CA LYS A 91 13.70 14.43 -17.81
C LYS A 91 15.14 14.92 -17.88
N ASN A 92 15.70 15.34 -16.75
CA ASN A 92 17.10 15.77 -16.63
C ASN A 92 18.03 14.59 -16.30
N GLY A 93 17.45 13.41 -16.08
CA GLY A 93 18.18 12.18 -15.76
C GLY A 93 18.63 12.06 -14.30
N LYS A 94 18.05 12.85 -13.37
CA LYS A 94 18.43 12.85 -11.95
C LYS A 94 17.21 12.84 -11.03
N ALA A 95 17.24 12.01 -9.99
CA ALA A 95 16.22 12.01 -8.94
C ALA A 95 16.83 11.82 -7.56
N VAL A 96 16.12 12.32 -6.54
CA VAL A 96 16.45 12.18 -5.13
C VAL A 96 15.56 11.12 -4.50
N TYR A 97 16.14 10.26 -3.69
CA TYR A 97 15.44 9.22 -2.96
C TYR A 97 15.76 9.29 -1.47
N ILE A 98 14.77 8.96 -0.64
CA ILE A 98 14.97 8.79 0.81
C ILE A 98 14.81 7.30 1.12
N GLU A 99 15.87 6.70 1.70
CA GLU A 99 15.94 5.26 1.97
C GLU A 99 15.47 4.98 3.40
N THR A 100 14.21 4.54 3.53
CA THR A 100 13.59 4.22 4.83
C THR A 100 13.30 2.74 5.02
N GLY A 101 13.69 1.88 4.06
CA GLY A 101 13.47 0.46 4.18
C GLY A 101 13.78 -0.34 2.92
N ALA A 102 13.28 -1.57 2.89
CA ALA A 102 13.56 -2.49 1.81
C ALA A 102 12.88 -2.11 0.48
N TRP A 103 11.73 -1.43 0.53
CA TRP A 103 11.01 -1.06 -0.68
C TRP A 103 11.62 0.17 -1.32
N SER A 104 11.89 1.24 -0.56
CA SER A 104 12.65 2.39 -1.05
C SER A 104 14.03 1.99 -1.60
N LYS A 105 14.75 1.07 -0.92
CA LYS A 105 16.02 0.52 -1.42
C LYS A 105 15.89 -0.18 -2.77
N LYS A 106 14.80 -0.93 -3.02
CA LYS A 106 14.55 -1.58 -4.31
C LYS A 106 14.22 -0.55 -5.39
N ALA A 107 13.42 0.46 -5.06
CA ALA A 107 13.12 1.56 -5.98
C ALA A 107 14.40 2.30 -6.40
N ILE A 108 15.30 2.60 -5.45
CA ILE A 108 16.62 3.17 -5.72
C ILE A 108 17.42 2.30 -6.70
N ALA A 109 17.42 0.98 -6.50
CA ALA A 109 18.19 0.07 -7.34
C ALA A 109 17.69 0.03 -8.79
N GLU A 110 16.37 0.14 -9.01
CA GLU A 110 15.79 0.21 -10.35
C GLU A 110 16.01 1.60 -10.99
N ALA A 111 15.84 2.68 -10.24
CA ALA A 111 16.05 4.03 -10.73
C ALA A 111 17.49 4.28 -11.20
N LYS A 112 18.49 3.71 -10.51
CA LYS A 112 19.91 3.76 -10.89
C LYS A 112 20.23 3.12 -12.25
N LYS A 113 19.33 2.31 -12.79
CA LYS A 113 19.49 1.74 -14.15
C LYS A 113 19.05 2.72 -15.24
N VAL A 114 18.29 3.74 -14.86
CA VAL A 114 17.71 4.73 -15.78
C VAL A 114 18.46 6.05 -15.74
N GLY A 115 18.87 6.51 -14.55
CA GLY A 115 19.56 7.79 -14.40
C GLY A 115 20.34 7.89 -13.09
N GLU A 116 20.80 9.10 -12.79
CA GLU A 116 21.52 9.42 -11.55
C GLU A 116 20.54 9.45 -10.38
N VAL A 117 20.93 8.79 -9.28
CA VAL A 117 20.13 8.76 -8.04
C VAL A 117 20.97 9.26 -6.88
N VAL A 118 20.51 10.34 -6.27
CA VAL A 118 21.04 10.87 -5.02
C VAL A 118 20.21 10.30 -3.87
N VAL A 119 20.84 9.66 -2.90
CA VAL A 119 20.17 9.25 -1.64
C VAL A 119 20.42 10.35 -0.63
N ALA A 120 19.45 11.26 -0.45
CA ALA A 120 19.61 12.45 0.39
C ALA A 120 19.56 12.15 1.89
N ALA A 121 18.82 11.10 2.27
CA ALA A 121 18.77 10.63 3.65
C ALA A 121 18.49 9.11 3.70
N SER A 122 18.94 8.46 4.79
CA SER A 122 18.74 7.02 5.00
C SER A 122 18.68 6.70 6.49
N SER A 123 17.78 5.80 6.89
CA SER A 123 17.72 5.22 8.24
C SER A 123 18.33 3.84 8.36
N LYS A 124 19.18 3.46 7.39
CA LYS A 124 19.87 2.17 7.36
C LYS A 124 20.80 1.93 8.56
N ASP A 125 21.35 2.98 9.12
CA ASP A 125 22.23 2.96 10.32
C ASP A 125 21.59 2.27 11.52
N LYS A 126 20.24 2.41 11.69
CA LYS A 126 19.47 1.75 12.73
C LYS A 126 18.50 0.69 12.15
N ASN A 127 18.87 0.02 11.07
CA ASN A 127 18.05 -1.03 10.44
C ASN A 127 16.63 -0.58 10.12
N TYR A 128 16.46 0.70 9.71
CA TYR A 128 15.17 1.28 9.31
C TYR A 128 14.10 1.24 10.42
N THR A 129 14.47 1.62 11.64
CA THR A 129 13.54 1.71 12.78
C THR A 129 12.90 3.08 12.93
N TYR A 130 13.30 4.05 12.09
CA TYR A 130 12.85 5.43 12.14
C TYR A 130 12.82 6.06 10.73
N VAL A 131 12.22 7.25 10.62
CA VAL A 131 12.33 8.12 9.44
C VAL A 131 13.38 9.20 9.74
N PRO A 132 14.39 9.41 8.86
CA PRO A 132 15.39 10.45 9.09
C PRO A 132 14.76 11.85 9.04
N ASP A 133 15.38 12.81 9.72
CA ASP A 133 15.00 14.21 9.57
C ASP A 133 15.19 14.67 8.12
N CYS A 134 14.09 15.10 7.50
CA CYS A 134 14.03 15.54 6.11
C CYS A 134 13.56 16.99 5.98
N SER A 135 13.73 17.78 7.02
CA SER A 135 13.37 19.22 7.06
C SER A 135 14.30 20.07 6.21
N ASP A 136 15.58 19.67 6.06
CA ASP A 136 16.60 20.39 5.28
C ASP A 136 17.50 19.41 4.49
N LEU A 137 16.94 18.82 3.45
CA LEU A 137 17.67 17.91 2.56
C LEU A 137 18.57 18.66 1.58
N ASP A 138 19.71 18.08 1.25
CA ASP A 138 20.54 18.52 0.12
C ASP A 138 19.97 17.95 -1.18
N ILE A 139 19.22 18.78 -1.91
CA ILE A 139 18.54 18.44 -3.16
C ILE A 139 19.17 19.24 -4.30
N PRO A 140 19.86 18.61 -5.27
CA PRO A 140 20.38 19.29 -6.47
C PRO A 140 19.27 20.02 -7.24
N GLU A 141 19.57 21.21 -7.78
CA GLU A 141 18.60 22.04 -8.53
C GLU A 141 18.05 21.34 -9.79
N ASP A 142 18.82 20.46 -10.42
CA ASP A 142 18.43 19.69 -11.62
C ASP A 142 17.66 18.41 -11.30
N THR A 143 17.18 18.25 -10.06
CA THR A 143 16.40 17.09 -9.62
C THR A 143 15.01 17.07 -10.27
N ASP A 144 14.65 15.96 -10.89
CA ASP A 144 13.34 15.78 -11.55
C ASP A 144 12.23 15.49 -10.52
N TYR A 145 12.53 14.69 -9.48
CA TYR A 145 11.61 14.39 -8.39
C TYR A 145 12.32 13.88 -7.14
N VAL A 146 11.63 13.98 -6.02
CA VAL A 146 11.99 13.34 -4.73
C VAL A 146 11.05 12.15 -4.52
N TYR A 147 11.61 10.99 -4.17
CA TYR A 147 10.86 9.75 -3.96
C TYR A 147 10.89 9.28 -2.52
N ILE A 148 9.72 8.88 -2.01
CA ILE A 148 9.56 8.21 -0.72
C ILE A 148 8.72 6.93 -0.85
N CYS A 149 8.98 5.96 0.04
CA CYS A 149 8.04 4.91 0.38
C CYS A 149 7.38 5.31 1.70
N GLU A 150 6.11 5.73 1.65
CA GLU A 150 5.47 6.40 2.78
C GLU A 150 5.10 5.42 3.92
N ASN A 151 5.00 4.13 3.61
CA ASN A 151 4.90 3.07 4.61
C ASN A 151 5.71 1.85 4.17
N GLU A 152 6.79 1.56 4.87
CA GLU A 152 7.67 0.42 4.62
C GLU A 152 7.08 -0.86 5.21
N THR A 153 6.44 -1.67 4.39
CA THR A 153 5.70 -2.88 4.78
C THR A 153 6.53 -3.89 5.57
N ILE A 154 7.84 -3.98 5.30
CA ILE A 154 8.75 -4.96 5.91
C ILE A 154 9.21 -4.47 7.28
N HIS A 155 9.59 -3.21 7.37
CA HIS A 155 10.17 -2.62 8.58
C HIS A 155 9.11 -1.99 9.48
N GLY A 156 7.89 -1.75 8.98
CA GLY A 156 6.78 -1.17 9.76
C GLY A 156 6.95 0.30 10.08
N VAL A 157 7.79 1.01 9.32
CA VAL A 157 8.05 2.43 9.46
C VAL A 157 7.10 3.22 8.56
N THR A 158 6.53 4.30 9.07
CA THR A 158 5.68 5.23 8.32
C THR A 158 6.08 6.68 8.55
N TRP A 159 5.76 7.54 7.60
CA TRP A 159 5.99 8.96 7.67
C TRP A 159 4.84 9.66 8.41
N ASN A 160 5.18 10.53 9.35
CA ASN A 160 4.23 11.42 10.02
C ASN A 160 4.11 12.74 9.29
N GLU A 161 5.24 13.26 8.80
CA GLU A 161 5.33 14.51 8.05
C GLU A 161 6.06 14.24 6.73
N LEU A 162 5.65 14.92 5.66
CA LEU A 162 6.30 14.81 4.36
C LEU A 162 7.66 15.51 4.36
N PRO A 163 8.63 15.06 3.56
CA PRO A 163 9.94 15.72 3.46
C PRO A 163 9.80 17.11 2.85
N ASN A 164 10.66 18.02 3.28
CA ASN A 164 10.81 19.30 2.58
C ASN A 164 11.53 19.08 1.25
N THR A 165 10.78 19.03 0.17
CA THR A 165 11.30 18.80 -1.18
C THR A 165 11.91 20.06 -1.82
N LYS A 166 11.91 21.20 -1.14
CA LYS A 166 12.38 22.51 -1.67
C LYS A 166 11.70 22.89 -2.99
N GLY A 167 10.44 22.47 -3.16
CA GLY A 167 9.63 22.75 -4.34
C GLY A 167 9.76 21.73 -5.48
N HIS A 168 10.59 20.71 -5.32
CA HIS A 168 10.65 19.60 -6.28
C HIS A 168 9.41 18.68 -6.16
N THR A 169 9.07 18.03 -7.25
CA THR A 169 7.97 17.07 -7.33
C THR A 169 8.16 15.92 -6.34
N LEU A 170 7.16 15.65 -5.51
CA LEU A 170 7.15 14.49 -4.61
C LEU A 170 6.47 13.30 -5.28
N VAL A 171 7.12 12.14 -5.26
CA VAL A 171 6.58 10.84 -5.71
C VAL A 171 6.52 9.89 -4.53
N SER A 172 5.36 9.31 -4.28
CA SER A 172 5.13 8.45 -3.12
C SER A 172 4.62 7.07 -3.48
N ASP A 173 5.28 6.02 -2.93
CA ASP A 173 4.71 4.66 -2.82
C ASP A 173 3.84 4.58 -1.57
N GLN A 174 2.53 4.55 -1.75
CA GLN A 174 1.55 4.36 -0.68
C GLN A 174 0.98 2.94 -0.64
N SER A 175 1.58 1.96 -1.32
CA SER A 175 1.01 0.61 -1.48
C SER A 175 0.51 -0.01 -0.18
N SER A 176 1.22 0.14 0.93
CA SER A 176 0.83 -0.49 2.20
C SER A 176 0.06 0.42 3.16
N MET A 177 -0.30 1.62 2.72
CA MET A 177 -1.14 2.53 3.48
C MET A 177 -2.23 3.22 2.65
N PHE A 178 -2.34 2.90 1.37
CA PHE A 178 -3.29 3.53 0.46
C PHE A 178 -4.71 3.47 1.02
N LEU A 179 -5.39 4.62 1.06
CA LEU A 179 -6.73 4.80 1.63
C LEU A 179 -6.86 4.39 3.12
N SER A 180 -5.77 4.45 3.91
CA SER A 180 -5.82 4.17 5.35
C SER A 180 -6.05 5.41 6.21
N LYS A 181 -5.77 6.58 5.64
CA LYS A 181 -5.96 7.91 6.24
C LYS A 181 -6.19 8.95 5.13
N PRO A 182 -6.74 10.11 5.44
CA PRO A 182 -6.76 11.25 4.52
C PRO A 182 -5.34 11.69 4.14
N CYS A 183 -5.18 12.19 2.91
CA CYS A 183 -3.99 12.91 2.47
C CYS A 183 -4.40 14.05 1.52
N ASN A 184 -3.59 15.11 1.45
CA ASN A 184 -3.77 16.14 0.46
C ASN A 184 -3.04 15.75 -0.83
N VAL A 185 -3.76 15.33 -1.86
CA VAL A 185 -3.18 14.88 -3.13
C VAL A 185 -2.31 15.97 -3.79
N SER A 186 -2.62 17.25 -3.55
CA SER A 186 -1.86 18.37 -4.12
C SER A 186 -0.42 18.50 -3.59
N ASP A 187 -0.08 17.83 -2.48
CA ASP A 187 1.29 17.79 -1.96
C ASP A 187 2.21 16.87 -2.79
N TYR A 188 1.64 16.09 -3.71
CA TYR A 188 2.34 15.10 -4.51
C TYR A 188 2.24 15.41 -6.00
N GLY A 189 3.30 15.14 -6.74
CA GLY A 189 3.22 15.04 -8.18
C GLY A 189 2.68 13.68 -8.62
N MET A 190 3.00 12.63 -7.86
CA MET A 190 2.49 11.29 -8.12
C MET A 190 2.37 10.48 -6.84
N ILE A 191 1.22 9.82 -6.68
CA ILE A 191 0.98 8.75 -5.71
C ILE A 191 0.75 7.46 -6.49
N TYR A 192 1.32 6.34 -6.04
CA TYR A 192 0.93 5.05 -6.57
C TYR A 192 0.81 3.99 -5.48
N ALA A 193 0.01 2.95 -5.77
CA ALA A 193 -0.24 1.89 -4.81
C ALA A 193 -0.54 0.55 -5.49
N GLY A 194 0.14 -0.50 -5.06
CA GLY A 194 -0.26 -1.87 -5.35
C GLY A 194 -1.54 -2.22 -4.59
N VAL A 195 -2.60 -2.58 -5.31
CA VAL A 195 -3.95 -2.69 -4.74
C VAL A 195 -4.15 -3.87 -3.77
N GLN A 196 -3.30 -4.91 -3.84
CA GLN A 196 -3.46 -6.16 -3.08
C GLN A 196 -3.32 -6.04 -1.56
N LYS A 197 -3.00 -4.87 -1.05
CA LYS A 197 -2.84 -4.62 0.40
C LYS A 197 -4.12 -4.08 1.01
N ASN A 198 -4.62 -2.96 0.54
CA ASN A 198 -5.76 -2.29 1.17
C ASN A 198 -7.05 -2.25 0.34
N VAL A 199 -6.99 -2.45 -0.98
CA VAL A 199 -8.12 -2.03 -1.83
C VAL A 199 -8.58 -3.04 -2.88
N GLY A 200 -7.89 -4.18 -3.06
CA GLY A 200 -8.33 -5.16 -4.06
C GLY A 200 -7.45 -6.40 -4.16
N PRO A 201 -7.62 -7.22 -5.22
CA PRO A 201 -6.78 -8.37 -5.50
C PRO A 201 -5.44 -7.99 -6.12
N ALA A 202 -4.45 -8.91 -6.10
CA ALA A 202 -3.16 -8.71 -6.75
C ALA A 202 -3.29 -8.58 -8.29
N GLY A 203 -2.30 -7.92 -8.91
CA GLY A 203 -2.16 -7.84 -10.37
C GLY A 203 -2.40 -6.46 -10.97
N MET A 204 -2.63 -5.45 -10.15
CA MET A 204 -2.87 -4.08 -10.59
C MET A 204 -2.27 -3.08 -9.61
N ILE A 205 -1.93 -1.88 -10.11
CA ILE A 205 -1.68 -0.68 -9.31
C ILE A 205 -2.69 0.40 -9.66
N VAL A 206 -2.91 1.31 -8.71
CA VAL A 206 -3.49 2.64 -8.97
C VAL A 206 -2.34 3.63 -9.00
N ALA A 207 -2.33 4.53 -9.99
CA ALA A 207 -1.45 5.70 -10.03
C ALA A 207 -2.31 6.97 -10.15
N ILE A 208 -2.01 7.95 -9.29
CA ILE A 208 -2.61 9.29 -9.32
C ILE A 208 -1.46 10.21 -9.69
N ILE A 209 -1.46 10.74 -10.90
CA ILE A 209 -0.34 11.50 -11.45
C ILE A 209 -0.81 12.85 -11.97
N ARG A 210 -0.09 13.92 -11.61
CA ARG A 210 -0.36 15.27 -12.09
C ARG A 210 -0.10 15.38 -13.60
N GLU A 211 -1.00 16.00 -14.34
CA GLU A 211 -1.00 16.00 -15.81
C GLU A 211 0.29 16.57 -16.42
N ASP A 212 0.90 17.58 -15.79
CA ASP A 212 2.15 18.20 -16.26
C ASP A 212 3.37 17.26 -16.20
N LEU A 213 3.27 16.15 -15.48
CA LEU A 213 4.31 15.12 -15.39
C LEU A 213 4.17 14.05 -16.48
N ILE A 214 3.06 14.02 -17.20
CA ILE A 214 2.78 13.02 -18.24
C ILE A 214 3.42 13.49 -19.55
N ARG A 215 4.49 12.80 -19.93
CA ARG A 215 5.29 13.13 -21.12
C ARG A 215 4.80 12.38 -22.34
N ASP A 216 4.73 13.05 -23.48
CA ASP A 216 4.37 12.50 -24.80
C ASP A 216 5.58 12.38 -25.76
N ASP A 217 6.77 12.80 -25.31
CA ASP A 217 8.02 12.80 -26.07
C ASP A 217 8.86 11.52 -25.93
N LEU A 218 8.38 10.50 -25.19
CA LEU A 218 9.13 9.28 -24.86
C LEU A 218 9.13 8.23 -25.99
N LYS A 219 9.57 8.61 -27.20
CA LYS A 219 9.46 7.78 -28.41
C LYS A 219 10.24 6.45 -28.35
N ASP A 220 11.32 6.40 -27.59
CA ASP A 220 12.16 5.22 -27.45
C ASP A 220 11.70 4.28 -26.32
N LEU A 221 10.74 4.71 -25.49
CA LEU A 221 10.18 3.87 -24.45
C LEU A 221 9.06 3.00 -25.04
N PRO A 222 9.03 1.67 -24.77
CA PRO A 222 7.92 0.82 -25.19
C PRO A 222 6.56 1.40 -24.77
N ILE A 223 5.63 1.42 -25.73
CA ILE A 223 4.37 2.17 -25.61
C ILE A 223 3.59 1.85 -24.33
N TYR A 224 3.58 0.57 -23.90
CA TYR A 224 2.86 0.15 -22.71
C TYR A 224 3.51 0.61 -21.39
N LEU A 225 4.77 1.06 -21.42
CA LEU A 225 5.47 1.61 -20.26
C LEU A 225 5.31 3.13 -20.14
N GLN A 226 4.64 3.78 -21.08
CA GLN A 226 4.41 5.23 -21.07
C GLN A 226 3.14 5.58 -20.32
N TYR A 227 3.21 6.49 -19.34
CA TYR A 227 2.00 6.99 -18.66
C TYR A 227 1.06 7.73 -19.59
N SER A 228 1.58 8.39 -20.63
CA SER A 228 0.76 9.06 -21.66
C SER A 228 -0.16 8.10 -22.39
N THR A 229 0.31 6.87 -22.68
CA THR A 229 -0.50 5.82 -23.31
C THR A 229 -1.69 5.43 -22.42
N HIS A 230 -1.43 5.21 -21.13
CA HIS A 230 -2.49 4.86 -20.18
C HIS A 230 -3.46 6.02 -19.96
N ALA A 231 -2.96 7.24 -19.83
CA ALA A 231 -3.78 8.43 -19.65
C ALA A 231 -4.67 8.72 -20.87
N GLY A 232 -4.10 8.66 -22.08
CA GLY A 232 -4.82 8.91 -23.33
C GLY A 232 -5.89 7.86 -23.64
N ALA A 233 -5.76 6.65 -23.08
CA ALA A 233 -6.71 5.55 -23.27
C ALA A 233 -7.63 5.29 -22.06
N GLY A 234 -7.64 6.14 -21.03
CA GLY A 234 -8.42 5.92 -19.82
C GLY A 234 -8.13 4.56 -19.17
N SER A 235 -6.85 4.17 -19.08
CA SER A 235 -6.38 2.86 -18.61
C SER A 235 -6.78 1.65 -19.47
N MET A 236 -7.39 1.86 -20.62
CA MET A 236 -7.91 0.80 -21.52
C MET A 236 -7.21 0.75 -22.88
N TYR A 237 -5.91 1.04 -22.92
CA TYR A 237 -5.12 0.90 -24.15
C TYR A 237 -5.20 -0.53 -24.71
N ASN A 238 -5.07 -1.53 -23.86
CA ASN A 238 -5.40 -2.93 -24.11
C ASN A 238 -6.45 -3.39 -23.09
N THR A 239 -6.82 -4.68 -23.08
CA THR A 239 -7.72 -5.22 -22.05
C THR A 239 -7.10 -5.04 -20.66
N PRO A 240 -7.69 -4.22 -19.78
CA PRO A 240 -7.16 -4.00 -18.44
C PRO A 240 -7.48 -5.21 -17.53
N ASN A 241 -7.00 -5.19 -16.30
CA ASN A 241 -7.45 -6.12 -15.28
C ASN A 241 -8.87 -5.75 -14.79
N CYS A 242 -9.89 -6.08 -15.63
CA CYS A 242 -11.29 -5.74 -15.39
C CYS A 242 -11.78 -6.16 -14.02
N TRP A 243 -11.39 -7.36 -13.59
CA TRP A 243 -11.75 -7.90 -12.28
C TRP A 243 -11.18 -7.11 -11.13
N ALA A 244 -9.90 -6.73 -11.20
CA ALA A 244 -9.27 -5.94 -10.15
C ALA A 244 -9.87 -4.52 -10.07
N ILE A 245 -10.15 -3.88 -11.20
CA ILE A 245 -10.82 -2.56 -11.25
C ILE A 245 -12.18 -2.64 -10.57
N TYR A 246 -12.99 -3.65 -10.94
CA TYR A 246 -14.29 -3.89 -10.32
C TYR A 246 -14.20 -4.08 -8.80
N CYS A 247 -13.29 -4.96 -8.35
CA CYS A 247 -13.09 -5.21 -6.91
C CYS A 247 -12.66 -3.94 -6.16
N CYS A 248 -11.74 -3.16 -6.74
CA CYS A 248 -11.31 -1.88 -6.16
C CYS A 248 -12.46 -0.89 -6.08
N GLY A 249 -13.27 -0.76 -7.13
CA GLY A 249 -14.45 0.10 -7.12
C GLY A 249 -15.43 -0.27 -6.00
N LYS A 250 -15.65 -1.58 -5.74
CA LYS A 250 -16.46 -2.03 -4.63
C LYS A 250 -15.87 -1.64 -3.27
N VAL A 251 -14.55 -1.71 -3.12
CA VAL A 251 -13.87 -1.26 -1.89
C VAL A 251 -13.97 0.26 -1.72
N PHE A 252 -13.79 1.03 -2.79
CA PHE A 252 -13.92 2.50 -2.74
C PHE A 252 -15.34 2.92 -2.31
N LYS A 253 -16.35 2.32 -2.91
CA LYS A 253 -17.75 2.54 -2.55
C LYS A 253 -18.04 2.15 -1.08
N TYR A 254 -17.48 1.03 -0.62
CA TYR A 254 -17.57 0.60 0.77
C TYR A 254 -16.94 1.64 1.71
N LEU A 255 -15.74 2.12 1.41
CA LEU A 255 -15.07 3.15 2.23
C LEU A 255 -15.90 4.44 2.30
N LYS A 256 -16.51 4.88 1.20
CA LYS A 256 -17.45 6.02 1.20
C LYS A 256 -18.64 5.75 2.13
N SER A 257 -19.20 4.54 2.07
CA SER A 257 -20.41 4.18 2.83
C SER A 257 -20.20 4.13 4.34
N ILE A 258 -18.98 3.89 4.81
CA ILE A 258 -18.65 3.83 6.23
C ILE A 258 -18.22 5.17 6.83
N GLY A 259 -18.20 6.25 6.04
CA GLY A 259 -17.80 7.59 6.48
C GLY A 259 -16.45 8.08 5.93
N GLY A 260 -15.93 7.43 4.88
CA GLY A 260 -14.74 7.87 4.17
C GLY A 260 -13.43 7.59 4.91
N LEU A 261 -12.38 8.32 4.50
CA LEU A 261 -11.03 8.08 5.02
C LEU A 261 -10.83 8.55 6.45
N GLU A 262 -11.60 9.53 6.92
CA GLU A 262 -11.58 9.98 8.33
C GLU A 262 -12.02 8.86 9.27
N GLU A 263 -13.14 8.22 8.98
CA GLU A 263 -13.63 7.10 9.78
C GLU A 263 -12.69 5.89 9.67
N MET A 264 -12.16 5.62 8.47
CA MET A 264 -11.19 4.53 8.30
C MET A 264 -9.92 4.76 9.11
N HIS A 265 -9.40 5.98 9.11
CA HIS A 265 -8.23 6.36 9.91
C HIS A 265 -8.48 6.15 11.41
N LYS A 266 -9.62 6.61 11.92
CA LYS A 266 -10.03 6.37 13.31
C LYS A 266 -10.03 4.88 13.66
N ARG A 267 -10.63 4.03 12.80
CA ARG A 267 -10.64 2.57 13.00
C ARG A 267 -9.22 1.99 13.00
N ASN A 268 -8.34 2.49 12.14
CA ASN A 268 -6.96 2.05 12.08
C ASN A 268 -6.15 2.46 13.31
N LEU A 269 -6.36 3.66 13.84
CA LEU A 269 -5.78 4.12 15.11
C LEU A 269 -6.22 3.22 16.28
N ASP A 270 -7.51 2.93 16.37
CA ASP A 270 -8.07 2.07 17.43
C ASP A 270 -7.46 0.66 17.39
N LYS A 271 -7.32 0.06 16.20
CA LYS A 271 -6.70 -1.27 16.04
C LYS A 271 -5.22 -1.25 16.41
N ALA A 272 -4.48 -0.31 15.87
CA ALA A 272 -3.05 -0.20 16.10
C ALA A 272 -2.74 0.04 17.57
N LYS A 273 -3.53 0.89 18.24
CA LYS A 273 -3.39 1.13 19.69
C LYS A 273 -3.50 -0.15 20.50
N VAL A 274 -4.47 -1.01 20.23
CA VAL A 274 -4.62 -2.29 20.93
C VAL A 274 -3.36 -3.14 20.86
N PHE A 275 -2.75 -3.21 19.67
CA PHE A 275 -1.55 -4.03 19.47
C PHE A 275 -0.30 -3.39 20.06
N TYR A 276 -0.11 -2.09 19.87
CA TYR A 276 1.05 -1.39 20.43
C TYR A 276 1.04 -1.27 21.94
N ASP A 277 -0.12 -1.03 22.58
CA ASP A 277 -0.26 -1.06 24.05
C ASP A 277 0.16 -2.43 24.61
N PHE A 278 -0.18 -3.51 23.91
CA PHE A 278 0.29 -4.85 24.27
C PHE A 278 1.81 -4.97 24.14
N LEU A 279 2.41 -4.63 22.99
CA LEU A 279 3.84 -4.74 22.78
C LEU A 279 4.65 -3.91 23.79
N ASP A 280 4.17 -2.70 24.14
CA ASP A 280 4.84 -1.83 25.07
C ASP A 280 4.79 -2.34 26.51
N SER A 281 3.78 -3.15 26.86
CA SER A 281 3.62 -3.76 28.20
C SER A 281 4.18 -5.19 28.30
N SER A 282 4.37 -5.90 27.18
CA SER A 282 4.84 -7.27 27.14
C SER A 282 6.29 -7.39 27.59
N LYS A 283 6.63 -8.48 28.29
CA LYS A 283 8.02 -8.82 28.63
C LYS A 283 8.65 -9.68 27.53
N MET A 284 7.85 -10.45 26.81
CA MET A 284 8.30 -11.42 25.79
C MET A 284 8.34 -10.78 24.40
N PHE A 285 7.33 -9.97 24.03
CA PHE A 285 7.20 -9.41 22.68
C PHE A 285 7.63 -7.95 22.62
N LYS A 286 8.48 -7.62 21.65
CA LYS A 286 8.99 -6.25 21.48
C LYS A 286 8.76 -5.74 20.05
N GLY A 287 8.16 -4.56 19.93
CA GLY A 287 8.10 -3.85 18.66
C GLY A 287 9.50 -3.40 18.20
N THR A 288 9.75 -3.42 16.90
CA THR A 288 11.08 -3.10 16.34
C THR A 288 11.22 -1.64 15.89
N VAL A 289 10.13 -0.87 15.85
CA VAL A 289 10.07 0.50 15.32
C VAL A 289 10.01 1.50 16.47
N GLU A 290 10.73 2.59 16.36
CA GLU A 290 10.65 3.72 17.30
C GLU A 290 9.19 4.23 17.38
N PRO A 291 8.65 4.52 18.58
CA PRO A 291 7.20 4.76 18.76
C PRO A 291 6.61 5.82 17.83
N GLU A 292 7.36 6.87 17.53
CA GLU A 292 6.96 7.97 16.69
C GLU A 292 6.69 7.54 15.23
N PHE A 293 7.42 6.53 14.74
CA PHE A 293 7.37 6.12 13.32
C PHE A 293 6.62 4.81 13.10
N ARG A 294 5.84 4.35 14.06
CA ARG A 294 5.09 3.09 14.01
C ARG A 294 3.99 3.11 12.98
N SER A 295 3.99 2.13 12.07
CA SER A 295 2.94 1.95 11.07
C SER A 295 1.62 1.53 11.70
N LEU A 296 0.51 2.09 11.22
CA LEU A 296 -0.86 1.61 11.55
C LEU A 296 -1.26 0.37 10.77
N MET A 297 -0.45 -0.04 9.77
CA MET A 297 -0.78 -1.11 8.83
C MET A 297 0.08 -2.36 9.03
N ASN A 298 1.37 -2.20 9.34
CA ASN A 298 2.32 -3.31 9.41
C ASN A 298 3.12 -3.21 10.72
N ILE A 299 2.90 -4.13 11.61
CA ILE A 299 3.50 -4.14 12.95
C ILE A 299 4.51 -5.30 13.05
N PRO A 300 5.81 -5.04 12.79
CA PRO A 300 6.87 -6.02 13.05
C PRO A 300 7.19 -6.07 14.55
N PHE A 301 7.41 -7.26 15.04
CA PHE A 301 7.80 -7.51 16.43
C PHE A 301 8.64 -8.79 16.55
N VAL A 302 9.36 -8.93 17.64
CA VAL A 302 10.27 -10.04 17.89
C VAL A 302 10.09 -10.55 19.29
N THR A 303 10.56 -11.79 19.54
CA THR A 303 10.82 -12.33 20.87
C THR A 303 12.33 -12.25 21.18
N GLU A 304 12.75 -12.90 22.25
CA GLU A 304 14.16 -12.94 22.65
C GLU A 304 15.05 -13.78 21.70
N SER A 305 14.45 -14.69 20.90
CA SER A 305 15.19 -15.56 19.99
C SER A 305 14.41 -15.94 18.73
N ALA A 306 15.15 -16.27 17.67
CA ALA A 306 14.56 -16.72 16.42
C ALA A 306 13.86 -18.09 16.56
N GLU A 307 14.27 -18.91 17.53
CA GLU A 307 13.63 -20.18 17.86
C GLU A 307 12.25 -19.94 18.47
N LEU A 308 12.15 -19.03 19.43
CA LEU A 308 10.89 -18.66 20.05
C LEU A 308 9.94 -17.97 19.04
N ASP A 309 10.46 -17.12 18.14
CA ASP A 309 9.68 -16.56 17.03
C ASP A 309 8.99 -17.66 16.20
N LYS A 310 9.71 -18.76 15.89
CA LYS A 310 9.15 -19.89 15.13
C LYS A 310 8.08 -20.64 15.92
N GLU A 311 8.27 -20.82 17.21
CA GLU A 311 7.27 -21.46 18.09
C GLU A 311 5.99 -20.64 18.14
N VAL A 312 6.09 -19.30 18.30
CA VAL A 312 4.93 -18.39 18.27
C VAL A 312 4.22 -18.43 16.92
N VAL A 313 4.97 -18.42 15.80
CA VAL A 313 4.36 -18.55 14.45
C VAL A 313 3.60 -19.86 14.29
N ALA A 314 4.15 -20.99 14.79
CA ALA A 314 3.48 -22.27 14.72
C ALA A 314 2.22 -22.30 15.60
N ALA A 315 2.31 -21.80 16.82
CA ALA A 315 1.19 -21.74 17.77
C ALA A 315 0.06 -20.84 17.28
N THR A 316 0.38 -19.65 16.77
CA THR A 316 -0.63 -18.72 16.21
C THR A 316 -1.33 -19.33 15.01
N LYS A 317 -0.58 -19.99 14.10
CA LYS A 317 -1.16 -20.67 12.95
C LYS A 317 -2.11 -21.80 13.37
N ALA A 318 -1.72 -22.62 14.35
CA ALA A 318 -2.57 -23.68 14.89
C ALA A 318 -3.86 -23.14 15.52
N ALA A 319 -3.83 -21.94 16.07
CA ALA A 319 -4.97 -21.24 16.65
C ALA A 319 -5.83 -20.46 15.64
N GLY A 320 -5.53 -20.52 14.34
CA GLY A 320 -6.32 -19.88 13.30
C GLY A 320 -5.93 -18.44 12.97
N TYR A 321 -4.73 -17.99 13.39
CA TYR A 321 -4.14 -16.70 12.98
C TYR A 321 -3.06 -16.96 11.93
N ASP A 322 -3.31 -16.55 10.68
CA ASP A 322 -2.40 -16.92 9.58
C ASP A 322 -1.48 -15.76 9.18
N ASN A 323 -0.31 -16.14 8.62
CA ASN A 323 0.67 -15.22 8.03
C ASN A 323 1.38 -14.23 8.99
N LEU A 324 1.62 -14.64 10.24
CA LEU A 324 2.34 -13.80 11.23
C LEU A 324 3.86 -13.87 11.11
N LYS A 325 4.42 -14.78 10.30
CA LYS A 325 5.87 -14.88 10.10
C LYS A 325 6.42 -13.60 9.49
N GLY A 326 7.46 -13.03 10.10
CA GLY A 326 8.19 -11.88 9.58
C GLY A 326 8.84 -12.13 8.21
N HIS A 327 9.21 -11.07 7.52
CA HIS A 327 9.86 -11.18 6.23
C HIS A 327 11.26 -11.83 6.38
N LYS A 328 11.66 -12.66 5.40
CA LYS A 328 12.93 -13.41 5.41
C LYS A 328 14.19 -12.55 5.62
N SER A 329 14.14 -11.26 5.29
CA SER A 329 15.28 -10.34 5.42
C SER A 329 15.45 -9.75 6.81
N VAL A 330 14.40 -9.77 7.66
CA VAL A 330 14.42 -9.16 9.00
C VAL A 330 14.10 -10.16 10.11
N GLY A 331 13.50 -11.31 9.78
CA GLY A 331 13.09 -12.29 10.78
C GLY A 331 11.87 -11.87 11.59
N GLY A 332 11.74 -12.39 12.80
CA GLY A 332 10.68 -12.04 13.73
C GLY A 332 9.28 -12.41 13.27
N LEU A 333 8.33 -11.67 13.77
CA LEU A 333 6.91 -11.76 13.43
C LEU A 333 6.44 -10.42 12.82
N ARG A 334 5.32 -10.46 12.11
CA ARG A 334 4.66 -9.24 11.64
C ARG A 334 3.15 -9.45 11.57
N ALA A 335 2.42 -8.62 12.28
CA ALA A 335 0.97 -8.50 12.13
C ALA A 335 0.65 -7.37 11.13
N SER A 336 0.11 -7.71 9.95
CA SER A 336 -0.41 -6.73 9.01
C SER A 336 -1.92 -6.57 9.24
N ILE A 337 -2.30 -5.41 9.75
CA ILE A 337 -3.66 -5.08 10.20
C ILE A 337 -4.34 -4.07 9.28
N TYR A 338 -4.24 -4.29 7.98
CA TYR A 338 -4.81 -3.40 6.95
C TYR A 338 -6.28 -3.03 7.20
N ASN A 339 -6.81 -2.12 6.40
CA ASN A 339 -8.17 -1.57 6.57
C ASN A 339 -9.24 -2.64 6.84
N ALA A 340 -9.21 -3.76 6.13
CA ALA A 340 -10.22 -4.80 6.24
C ALA A 340 -10.05 -5.75 7.43
N MET A 341 -8.92 -5.71 8.16
CA MET A 341 -8.77 -6.46 9.40
C MET A 341 -9.70 -5.87 10.46
N PRO A 342 -10.68 -6.63 10.99
CA PRO A 342 -11.56 -6.12 12.03
C PRO A 342 -10.81 -5.97 13.36
N LYS A 343 -11.28 -5.05 14.22
CA LYS A 343 -10.69 -4.82 15.54
C LYS A 343 -10.67 -6.08 16.39
N GLU A 344 -11.73 -6.86 16.32
CA GLU A 344 -11.89 -8.15 17.03
C GLU A 344 -10.80 -9.15 16.65
N GLY A 345 -10.31 -9.11 15.41
CA GLY A 345 -9.19 -9.96 14.97
C GLY A 345 -7.87 -9.58 15.62
N VAL A 346 -7.66 -8.27 15.80
CA VAL A 346 -6.48 -7.74 16.50
C VAL A 346 -6.56 -8.04 18.00
N GLU A 347 -7.71 -7.81 18.62
CA GLU A 347 -7.97 -8.11 20.03
C GLU A 347 -7.79 -9.60 20.34
N ALA A 348 -8.32 -10.48 19.47
CA ALA A 348 -8.19 -11.92 19.62
C ALA A 348 -6.72 -12.37 19.51
N LEU A 349 -5.95 -11.80 18.58
CA LEU A 349 -4.52 -12.09 18.48
C LEU A 349 -3.76 -11.62 19.73
N VAL A 350 -4.02 -10.42 20.21
CA VAL A 350 -3.38 -9.88 21.42
C VAL A 350 -3.68 -10.75 22.64
N GLU A 351 -4.94 -11.19 22.81
CA GLU A 351 -5.32 -12.09 23.88
C GLU A 351 -4.59 -13.43 23.78
N PHE A 352 -4.49 -13.99 22.59
CA PHE A 352 -3.71 -15.21 22.34
C PHE A 352 -2.25 -15.03 22.74
N LEU A 353 -1.60 -13.95 22.33
CA LEU A 353 -0.18 -13.68 22.62
C LEU A 353 0.06 -13.45 24.12
N LYS A 354 -0.86 -12.77 24.83
CA LYS A 354 -0.82 -12.63 26.30
C LYS A 354 -0.90 -13.98 26.99
N ASN A 355 -1.81 -14.85 26.55
CA ASN A 355 -1.96 -16.19 27.10
C ASN A 355 -0.73 -17.06 26.78
N PHE A 356 -0.14 -16.94 25.60
CA PHE A 356 1.10 -17.61 25.25
C PHE A 356 2.25 -17.18 26.19
N GLU A 357 2.47 -15.87 26.38
CA GLU A 357 3.46 -15.32 27.30
C GLU A 357 3.24 -15.79 28.74
N ALA A 358 2.02 -15.78 29.25
CA ALA A 358 1.69 -16.16 30.62
C ALA A 358 1.92 -17.65 30.91
N ASN A 359 1.87 -18.50 29.90
CA ASN A 359 2.00 -19.95 30.03
C ASN A 359 3.34 -20.49 29.51
N TYR A 360 4.19 -19.65 28.96
CA TYR A 360 5.48 -20.06 28.42
C TYR A 360 6.41 -20.55 29.54
N GLY A 361 6.95 -21.76 29.38
CA GLY A 361 7.86 -22.35 30.36
C GLY A 361 7.21 -22.99 31.61
N LYS A 362 5.87 -23.13 31.62
CA LYS A 362 5.11 -23.85 32.66
C LYS A 362 4.82 -25.34 32.19
#